data_333b660dc55eaf6354bb176a2c65f174
#
_entry.id   333b660dc55eaf6354bb176a2c65f174
#
_cell.length_a   1.000
_cell.length_b   1.000
_cell.length_c   1.000
_cell.angle_alpha   90.00
_cell.angle_beta   90.00
_cell.angle_gamma   90.00
#
_symmetry.space_group_name_H-M   'P 1'
#
loop_
_entity.id
_entity.type
_entity.pdbx_description
1 polymer ?
#
loop_
_entity_poly.entity_id
_entity_poly.type
_entity_poly.pdbx_seq_one_letter_code
_entity_poly.pdbx_strand_id
1 'polypeptide(L)'
;MKTTITKPVALLILTIVVSKKKNIILFLLLLMCGVSKAQLLKNEEIEKAFDNAATQLCYQMCKVDSIRYEKQNLYLMPRSVEKNGTLRMVGIGDWCCGFYAGELWQMYQHKKDSFWCAQAVNNTWLLERVKVNTNTHDIGFMIYNSFGKAAEILDKQAYKDVVVMAAQSLASRYDSHVGCIRSWSWGTPKRWKFAVIIDNMVNLELLFAASKITGDQRFYDIAVSHADKTLKNHFRPDGSSYHVVDYNPENGSVIKKITHQGLFDESVWSRGQAWGLYGFTMCYRYTKNPTYLAQAQKIADFWFSQPRLF
;
A
#
# COMPACT_ATOMS: atom_id res chain seq x y z
N MET A 1 44.81 -22.07 55.90
CA MET A 1 45.34 -20.78 55.41
C MET A 1 44.16 -19.88 55.05
N LYS A 2 43.89 -18.84 55.87
CA LYS A 2 42.86 -17.85 55.58
C LYS A 2 43.49 -16.76 54.70
N THR A 3 43.11 -16.66 53.44
CA THR A 3 43.54 -15.59 52.54
C THR A 3 42.70 -14.36 52.84
N THR A 4 43.32 -13.41 53.49
CA THR A 4 42.76 -12.07 53.75
C THR A 4 42.77 -11.28 52.44
N ILE A 5 41.58 -11.02 51.85
CA ILE A 5 41.44 -10.10 50.71
C ILE A 5 41.68 -8.68 51.22
N THR A 6 42.71 -8.02 50.73
CA THR A 6 43.11 -6.68 51.14
C THR A 6 42.05 -5.62 50.70
N LYS A 7 41.69 -4.67 51.56
CA LYS A 7 40.69 -3.62 51.38
C LYS A 7 40.73 -2.88 50.01
N PRO A 8 41.88 -2.64 49.35
CA PRO A 8 41.91 -1.93 48.08
C PRO A 8 41.29 -2.72 46.91
N VAL A 9 41.36 -4.08 46.91
CA VAL A 9 40.78 -4.90 45.85
C VAL A 9 39.25 -4.92 45.94
N ALA A 10 38.69 -4.97 47.16
CA ALA A 10 37.24 -4.92 47.36
C ALA A 10 36.66 -3.56 46.94
N LEU A 11 37.36 -2.46 47.18
CA LEU A 11 36.93 -1.13 46.75
C LEU A 11 36.98 -0.97 45.23
N LEU A 12 38.00 -1.51 44.58
CA LEU A 12 38.17 -1.46 43.14
C LEU A 12 37.05 -2.28 42.42
N ILE A 13 36.73 -3.47 42.93
CA ILE A 13 35.65 -4.31 42.42
C ILE A 13 34.29 -3.61 42.60
N LEU A 14 34.05 -2.97 43.77
CA LEU A 14 32.82 -2.24 44.02
C LEU A 14 32.67 -1.03 43.08
N THR A 15 33.77 -0.29 42.84
CA THR A 15 33.81 0.86 41.94
C THR A 15 33.54 0.43 40.47
N ILE A 16 34.10 -0.70 40.04
CA ILE A 16 33.87 -1.25 38.68
C ILE A 16 32.43 -1.72 38.53
N VAL A 17 31.85 -2.39 39.53
CA VAL A 17 30.45 -2.85 39.50
C VAL A 17 29.47 -1.68 39.52
N VAL A 18 29.72 -0.64 40.30
CA VAL A 18 28.89 0.58 40.35
C VAL A 18 29.01 1.37 39.04
N SER A 19 30.22 1.45 38.46
CA SER A 19 30.43 2.09 37.15
C SER A 19 29.71 1.34 36.01
N LYS A 20 29.80 0.01 35.99
CA LYS A 20 29.06 -0.79 35.01
C LYS A 20 27.52 -0.67 35.18
N LYS A 21 27.02 -0.65 36.42
CA LYS A 21 25.58 -0.43 36.65
C LYS A 21 25.14 0.98 36.23
N LYS A 22 25.93 2.03 36.50
CA LYS A 22 25.64 3.39 36.01
C LYS A 22 25.64 3.48 34.51
N ASN A 23 26.56 2.81 33.82
CA ASN A 23 26.62 2.77 32.35
C ASN A 23 25.47 1.99 31.78
N ILE A 24 25.03 0.89 32.41
CA ILE A 24 23.83 0.13 32.01
C ILE A 24 22.55 0.96 32.21
N ILE A 25 22.43 1.69 33.33
CA ILE A 25 21.30 2.57 33.60
C ILE A 25 21.30 3.75 32.62
N LEU A 26 22.46 4.35 32.34
CA LEU A 26 22.59 5.41 31.34
C LEU A 26 22.27 4.91 29.92
N PHE A 27 22.69 3.69 29.58
CA PHE A 27 22.37 3.04 28.29
C PHE A 27 20.87 2.71 28.18
N LEU A 28 20.24 2.24 29.25
CA LEU A 28 18.79 2.02 29.33
C LEU A 28 18.02 3.34 29.27
N LEU A 29 18.49 4.40 29.92
CA LEU A 29 17.92 5.74 29.82
C LEU A 29 18.10 6.35 28.43
N LEU A 30 19.22 6.12 27.77
CA LEU A 30 19.46 6.54 26.38
C LEU A 30 18.60 5.72 25.41
N LEU A 31 18.38 4.42 25.65
CA LEU A 31 17.43 3.60 24.91
C LEU A 31 15.97 4.06 25.12
N MET A 32 15.61 4.51 26.32
CA MET A 32 14.29 5.08 26.59
C MET A 32 14.14 6.51 26.03
N CYS A 33 15.23 7.28 25.92
CA CYS A 33 15.22 8.58 25.24
C CYS A 33 15.30 8.49 23.72
N GLY A 34 15.81 7.35 23.20
CA GLY A 34 15.88 7.03 21.77
C GLY A 34 14.63 6.34 21.22
N VAL A 35 13.63 6.01 22.05
CA VAL A 35 12.28 5.75 21.58
C VAL A 35 11.79 7.09 21.05
N SER A 36 11.87 7.25 19.73
CA SER A 36 11.36 8.42 19.03
C SER A 36 10.04 8.82 19.67
N LYS A 37 9.84 10.10 19.88
CA LYS A 37 8.53 10.70 20.11
C LYS A 37 7.69 10.52 18.82
N ALA A 38 7.43 9.29 18.43
CA ALA A 38 6.24 8.98 17.68
C ALA A 38 5.13 9.40 18.66
N GLN A 39 4.61 10.58 18.45
CA GLN A 39 3.48 11.11 19.22
C GLN A 39 2.35 10.12 18.91
N LEU A 40 2.16 9.17 19.82
CA LEU A 40 1.01 8.25 19.74
C LEU A 40 -0.20 9.16 19.80
N LEU A 41 -0.94 9.22 18.69
CA LEU A 41 -2.23 9.90 18.63
C LEU A 41 -3.05 9.38 19.82
N LYS A 42 -3.60 10.31 20.60
CA LYS A 42 -4.49 9.94 21.70
C LYS A 42 -5.71 9.27 21.12
N ASN A 43 -6.26 8.27 21.81
CA ASN A 43 -7.49 7.59 21.36
C ASN A 43 -8.61 8.59 21.03
N GLU A 44 -8.75 9.69 21.80
CA GLU A 44 -9.72 10.75 21.53
C GLU A 44 -9.50 11.45 20.17
N GLU A 45 -8.26 11.65 19.74
CA GLU A 45 -7.94 12.26 18.43
C GLU A 45 -8.31 11.30 17.30
N ILE A 46 -8.08 10.00 17.49
CA ILE A 46 -8.47 8.95 16.54
C ILE A 46 -10.00 8.88 16.44
N GLU A 47 -10.71 8.81 17.58
CA GLU A 47 -12.18 8.78 17.60
C GLU A 47 -12.76 10.01 16.90
N LYS A 48 -12.27 11.21 17.23
CA LYS A 48 -12.71 12.44 16.58
C LYS A 48 -12.47 12.44 15.07
N ALA A 49 -11.35 11.89 14.60
CA ALA A 49 -11.07 11.76 13.17
C ALA A 49 -12.09 10.83 12.49
N PHE A 50 -12.42 9.68 13.12
CA PHE A 50 -13.44 8.77 12.59
C PHE A 50 -14.86 9.34 12.65
N ASP A 51 -15.20 10.13 13.67
CA ASP A 51 -16.51 10.83 13.74
C ASP A 51 -16.65 11.87 12.62
N ASN A 52 -15.59 12.64 12.38
CA ASN A 52 -15.56 13.55 11.24
C ASN A 52 -15.67 12.82 9.91
N ALA A 53 -14.94 11.71 9.73
CA ALA A 53 -15.01 10.88 8.54
C ALA A 53 -16.42 10.29 8.35
N ALA A 54 -17.06 9.81 9.41
CA ALA A 54 -18.44 9.32 9.39
C ALA A 54 -19.42 10.38 8.87
N THR A 55 -19.31 11.60 9.39
CA THR A 55 -20.16 12.73 8.95
C THR A 55 -19.97 13.02 7.47
N GLN A 56 -18.70 13.09 6.99
CA GLN A 56 -18.40 13.35 5.59
C GLN A 56 -18.89 12.21 4.68
N LEU A 57 -18.70 10.96 5.09
CA LEU A 57 -19.15 9.81 4.33
C LEU A 57 -20.69 9.73 4.26
N CYS A 58 -21.41 10.03 5.33
CA CYS A 58 -22.88 10.11 5.30
C CYS A 58 -23.36 11.15 4.28
N TYR A 59 -22.74 12.34 4.27
CA TYR A 59 -23.05 13.37 3.27
C TYR A 59 -22.72 12.90 1.84
N GLN A 60 -21.56 12.28 1.65
CA GLN A 60 -21.15 11.72 0.36
C GLN A 60 -22.12 10.64 -0.12
N MET A 61 -22.55 9.71 0.74
CA MET A 61 -23.53 8.67 0.42
C MET A 61 -24.84 9.25 -0.11
N CYS A 62 -25.40 10.24 0.57
CA CYS A 62 -26.61 10.92 0.11
C CYS A 62 -26.44 11.51 -1.30
N LYS A 63 -25.28 12.13 -1.58
CA LYS A 63 -24.96 12.69 -2.90
C LYS A 63 -24.78 11.60 -3.96
N VAL A 64 -24.08 10.52 -3.62
CA VAL A 64 -23.87 9.37 -4.51
C VAL A 64 -25.20 8.75 -4.91
N ASP A 65 -26.09 8.52 -3.96
CA ASP A 65 -27.40 7.91 -4.21
C ASP A 65 -28.30 8.81 -5.05
N SER A 66 -28.33 10.14 -4.78
CA SER A 66 -29.05 11.13 -5.61
C SER A 66 -28.56 11.07 -7.06
N ILE A 67 -27.24 11.12 -7.30
CA ILE A 67 -26.67 11.11 -8.66
C ILE A 67 -26.93 9.76 -9.36
N ARG A 68 -26.83 8.66 -8.64
CA ARG A 68 -27.13 7.32 -9.18
C ARG A 68 -28.59 7.22 -9.61
N TYR A 69 -29.50 7.74 -8.80
CA TYR A 69 -30.93 7.81 -9.11
C TYR A 69 -31.20 8.70 -10.32
N GLU A 70 -30.71 9.94 -10.33
CA GLU A 70 -30.88 10.88 -11.44
C GLU A 70 -30.35 10.36 -12.77
N LYS A 71 -29.18 9.68 -12.72
CA LYS A 71 -28.55 9.11 -13.91
C LYS A 71 -29.01 7.69 -14.27
N GLN A 72 -29.90 7.11 -13.48
CA GLN A 72 -30.37 5.73 -13.61
C GLN A 72 -29.22 4.72 -13.76
N ASN A 73 -28.13 4.93 -12.97
CA ASN A 73 -26.91 4.13 -13.05
C ASN A 73 -26.31 3.87 -11.65
N LEU A 74 -26.54 2.66 -11.14
CA LEU A 74 -26.03 2.21 -9.86
C LEU A 74 -24.49 1.98 -9.84
N TYR A 75 -23.88 1.81 -11.01
CA TYR A 75 -22.45 1.49 -11.15
C TYR A 75 -21.54 2.72 -11.16
N LEU A 76 -22.09 3.89 -10.83
CA LEU A 76 -21.29 5.10 -10.66
C LEU A 76 -20.63 5.12 -9.26
N MET A 77 -19.34 5.44 -9.24
CA MET A 77 -18.54 5.54 -8.02
C MET A 77 -18.01 6.97 -7.86
N PRO A 78 -17.94 7.50 -6.63
CA PRO A 78 -17.37 8.82 -6.39
C PRO A 78 -15.85 8.80 -6.66
N ARG A 79 -15.34 9.86 -7.27
CA ARG A 79 -13.92 9.97 -7.61
C ARG A 79 -13.22 11.18 -7.00
N SER A 80 -13.81 12.33 -7.12
CA SER A 80 -13.23 13.60 -6.67
C SER A 80 -14.31 14.68 -6.60
N VAL A 81 -13.94 15.80 -5.99
CA VAL A 81 -14.79 17.01 -6.01
C VAL A 81 -14.24 17.96 -7.07
N GLU A 82 -15.09 18.47 -7.93
CA GLU A 82 -14.77 19.46 -8.94
C GLU A 82 -14.57 20.85 -8.29
N LYS A 83 -13.97 21.78 -9.03
CA LYS A 83 -13.71 23.15 -8.51
C LYS A 83 -14.98 23.89 -8.04
N ASN A 84 -16.12 23.58 -8.63
CA ASN A 84 -17.43 24.13 -8.26
C ASN A 84 -18.11 23.41 -7.09
N GLY A 85 -17.43 22.46 -6.43
CA GLY A 85 -17.97 21.68 -5.31
C GLY A 85 -18.84 20.49 -5.70
N THR A 86 -19.05 20.22 -7.01
CA THR A 86 -19.83 19.05 -7.43
C THR A 86 -19.01 17.78 -7.34
N LEU A 87 -19.69 16.67 -7.00
CA LEU A 87 -19.06 15.35 -6.94
C LEU A 87 -18.90 14.77 -8.35
N ARG A 88 -17.65 14.51 -8.74
CA ARG A 88 -17.34 13.78 -9.97
C ARG A 88 -17.55 12.31 -9.75
N MET A 89 -18.41 11.70 -10.57
CA MET A 89 -18.67 10.27 -10.58
C MET A 89 -18.01 9.60 -11.79
N VAL A 90 -17.54 8.37 -11.60
CA VAL A 90 -16.96 7.52 -12.66
C VAL A 90 -17.60 6.13 -12.65
N GLY A 91 -17.48 5.41 -13.76
CA GLY A 91 -17.93 4.03 -13.84
C GLY A 91 -16.97 3.07 -13.12
N ILE A 92 -17.42 1.84 -12.93
CA ILE A 92 -16.62 0.78 -12.26
C ILE A 92 -15.36 0.34 -13.02
N GLY A 93 -15.11 0.85 -14.22
CA GLY A 93 -13.87 0.65 -14.97
C GLY A 93 -12.75 1.65 -14.57
N ASP A 94 -13.02 2.66 -13.77
CA ASP A 94 -12.02 3.61 -13.28
C ASP A 94 -11.20 2.96 -12.15
N TRP A 95 -9.89 3.19 -12.16
CA TRP A 95 -8.94 2.59 -11.22
C TRP A 95 -9.28 2.85 -9.74
N CYS A 96 -9.95 3.95 -9.44
CA CYS A 96 -10.29 4.31 -8.06
C CYS A 96 -11.67 3.80 -7.59
N CYS A 97 -12.40 3.04 -8.41
CA CYS A 97 -13.77 2.62 -8.08
C CYS A 97 -13.86 1.77 -6.79
N GLY A 98 -12.79 1.08 -6.40
CA GLY A 98 -12.73 0.25 -5.18
C GLY A 98 -12.59 1.03 -3.88
N PHE A 99 -12.11 2.29 -3.93
CA PHE A 99 -11.78 3.04 -2.72
C PHE A 99 -13.00 3.40 -1.89
N TYR A 100 -14.10 3.80 -2.52
CA TYR A 100 -15.33 4.13 -1.80
C TYR A 100 -15.86 2.96 -0.96
N ALA A 101 -15.90 1.76 -1.53
CA ALA A 101 -16.25 0.57 -0.76
C ALA A 101 -15.21 0.31 0.36
N GLY A 102 -13.92 0.54 0.08
CA GLY A 102 -12.83 0.43 1.05
C GLY A 102 -13.00 1.35 2.25
N GLU A 103 -13.36 2.62 2.02
CA GLU A 103 -13.62 3.59 3.09
C GLU A 103 -14.79 3.13 3.99
N LEU A 104 -15.86 2.60 3.40
CA LEU A 104 -16.99 2.06 4.15
C LEU A 104 -16.60 0.83 4.98
N TRP A 105 -15.71 -0.05 4.48
CA TRP A 105 -15.15 -1.15 5.25
C TRP A 105 -14.29 -0.67 6.41
N GLN A 106 -13.48 0.37 6.24
CA GLN A 106 -12.70 0.97 7.33
C GLN A 106 -13.62 1.55 8.41
N MET A 107 -14.69 2.23 8.03
CA MET A 107 -15.70 2.72 8.99
C MET A 107 -16.34 1.58 9.77
N TYR A 108 -16.75 0.51 9.10
CA TYR A 108 -17.26 -0.67 9.77
C TYR A 108 -16.23 -1.32 10.72
N GLN A 109 -14.99 -1.43 10.27
CA GLN A 109 -13.92 -2.04 11.08
C GLN A 109 -13.66 -1.24 12.37
N HIS A 110 -13.80 0.08 12.32
CA HIS A 110 -13.62 0.95 13.48
C HIS A 110 -14.87 1.03 14.36
N LYS A 111 -16.04 1.35 13.78
CA LYS A 111 -17.29 1.58 14.52
C LYS A 111 -18.04 0.30 14.90
N LYS A 112 -17.85 -0.81 14.20
CA LYS A 112 -18.56 -2.09 14.37
C LYS A 112 -20.09 -1.99 14.25
N ASP A 113 -20.58 -0.96 13.58
CA ASP A 113 -21.99 -0.68 13.38
C ASP A 113 -22.54 -1.38 12.14
N SER A 114 -23.71 -2.02 12.24
CA SER A 114 -24.37 -2.74 11.16
C SER A 114 -24.72 -1.86 9.96
N PHE A 115 -24.97 -0.55 10.16
CA PHE A 115 -25.19 0.41 9.08
C PHE A 115 -23.99 0.46 8.14
N TRP A 116 -22.78 0.66 8.69
CA TRP A 116 -21.56 0.71 7.89
C TRP A 116 -21.26 -0.60 7.16
N CYS A 117 -21.56 -1.74 7.84
CA CYS A 117 -21.46 -3.06 7.22
C CYS A 117 -22.37 -3.18 5.99
N ALA A 118 -23.63 -2.80 6.13
CA ALA A 118 -24.60 -2.87 5.04
C ALA A 118 -24.18 -1.99 3.85
N GLN A 119 -23.73 -0.75 4.12
CA GLN A 119 -23.26 0.16 3.08
C GLN A 119 -22.00 -0.38 2.37
N ALA A 120 -21.05 -0.93 3.12
CA ALA A 120 -19.84 -1.53 2.57
C ALA A 120 -20.16 -2.74 1.68
N VAL A 121 -21.03 -3.64 2.13
CA VAL A 121 -21.50 -4.82 1.38
C VAL A 121 -22.15 -4.40 0.06
N ASN A 122 -23.13 -3.48 0.12
CA ASN A 122 -23.88 -3.05 -1.05
C ASN A 122 -22.95 -2.43 -2.11
N ASN A 123 -22.05 -1.54 -1.71
CA ASN A 123 -21.13 -0.90 -2.64
C ASN A 123 -20.02 -1.83 -3.15
N THR A 124 -19.63 -2.84 -2.37
CA THR A 124 -18.68 -3.88 -2.80
C THR A 124 -19.26 -4.72 -3.94
N TRP A 125 -20.49 -5.22 -3.80
CA TRP A 125 -21.10 -6.10 -4.81
C TRP A 125 -21.33 -5.42 -6.16
N LEU A 126 -21.46 -4.10 -6.22
CA LEU A 126 -21.50 -3.37 -7.48
C LEU A 126 -20.23 -3.54 -8.34
N LEU A 127 -19.11 -3.90 -7.71
CA LEU A 127 -17.80 -4.06 -8.37
C LEU A 127 -17.50 -5.51 -8.80
N GLU A 128 -18.39 -6.46 -8.50
CA GLU A 128 -18.12 -7.90 -8.72
C GLU A 128 -17.67 -8.22 -10.16
N ARG A 129 -18.29 -7.61 -11.17
CA ARG A 129 -17.94 -7.83 -12.57
C ARG A 129 -16.54 -7.37 -12.97
N VAL A 130 -15.88 -6.53 -12.14
CA VAL A 130 -14.50 -6.07 -12.38
C VAL A 130 -13.50 -7.21 -12.26
N LYS A 131 -13.81 -8.28 -11.54
CA LYS A 131 -12.92 -9.43 -11.30
C LYS A 131 -12.32 -10.07 -12.55
N VAL A 132 -12.99 -9.94 -13.70
CA VAL A 132 -12.53 -10.52 -14.99
C VAL A 132 -11.85 -9.49 -15.90
N ASN A 133 -11.57 -8.28 -15.42
CA ASN A 133 -10.93 -7.24 -16.22
C ASN A 133 -9.43 -7.50 -16.37
N THR A 134 -8.99 -7.86 -17.58
CA THR A 134 -7.58 -8.09 -17.93
C THR A 134 -6.92 -6.89 -18.62
N ASN A 135 -7.63 -5.76 -18.79
CA ASN A 135 -7.14 -4.62 -19.59
C ASN A 135 -6.31 -3.62 -18.77
N THR A 136 -6.32 -3.73 -17.45
CA THR A 136 -5.58 -2.85 -16.53
C THR A 136 -4.88 -3.64 -15.44
N HIS A 137 -3.78 -3.09 -14.93
CA HIS A 137 -3.15 -3.60 -13.72
C HIS A 137 -3.84 -3.12 -12.43
N ASP A 138 -4.73 -2.11 -12.54
CA ASP A 138 -5.39 -1.47 -11.40
C ASP A 138 -6.45 -2.35 -10.72
N ILE A 139 -6.65 -3.57 -11.20
CA ILE A 139 -7.62 -4.50 -10.64
C ILE A 139 -7.36 -4.77 -9.14
N GLY A 140 -6.12 -4.63 -8.66
CA GLY A 140 -5.79 -4.65 -7.24
C GLY A 140 -6.44 -3.48 -6.49
N PHE A 141 -6.31 -2.24 -7.00
CA PHE A 141 -6.99 -1.08 -6.44
C PHE A 141 -8.51 -1.23 -6.40
N MET A 142 -9.08 -1.80 -7.47
CA MET A 142 -10.53 -1.95 -7.61
C MET A 142 -11.09 -3.05 -6.70
N ILE A 143 -10.45 -4.21 -6.66
CA ILE A 143 -10.98 -5.42 -5.99
C ILE A 143 -10.40 -5.61 -4.60
N TYR A 144 -9.12 -5.35 -4.35
CA TYR A 144 -8.58 -5.60 -3.02
C TYR A 144 -9.10 -4.60 -1.98
N ASN A 145 -9.26 -3.31 -2.35
CA ASN A 145 -9.87 -2.32 -1.46
C ASN A 145 -11.35 -2.62 -1.15
N SER A 146 -12.05 -3.33 -2.00
CA SER A 146 -13.47 -3.70 -1.83
C SER A 146 -13.64 -5.15 -1.35
N PHE A 147 -13.54 -6.12 -2.25
CA PHE A 147 -13.72 -7.54 -1.95
C PHE A 147 -12.60 -8.11 -1.06
N GLY A 148 -11.36 -7.63 -1.21
CA GLY A 148 -10.26 -8.04 -0.35
C GLY A 148 -10.53 -7.68 1.10
N LYS A 149 -10.95 -6.43 1.37
CA LYS A 149 -11.33 -5.99 2.72
C LYS A 149 -12.56 -6.74 3.24
N ALA A 150 -13.56 -6.98 2.39
CA ALA A 150 -14.71 -7.80 2.75
C ALA A 150 -14.30 -9.24 3.15
N ALA A 151 -13.39 -9.86 2.39
CA ALA A 151 -12.88 -11.20 2.68
C ALA A 151 -12.10 -11.26 4.00
N GLU A 152 -11.27 -10.24 4.29
CA GLU A 152 -10.53 -10.14 5.55
C GLU A 152 -11.45 -9.97 6.77
N ILE A 153 -12.52 -9.17 6.65
CA ILE A 153 -13.38 -8.79 7.76
C ILE A 153 -14.47 -9.83 8.02
N LEU A 154 -15.09 -10.37 6.96
CA LEU A 154 -16.24 -11.27 7.07
C LEU A 154 -15.89 -12.75 6.93
N ASP A 155 -14.71 -13.06 6.41
CA ASP A 155 -14.20 -14.43 6.17
C ASP A 155 -15.14 -15.33 5.35
N LYS A 156 -15.93 -14.73 4.42
CA LYS A 156 -16.88 -15.46 3.59
C LYS A 156 -16.29 -15.88 2.24
N GLN A 157 -16.56 -17.13 1.83
CA GLN A 157 -16.01 -17.72 0.61
C GLN A 157 -16.37 -16.92 -0.64
N ALA A 158 -17.59 -16.41 -0.75
CA ALA A 158 -18.02 -15.62 -1.92
C ALA A 158 -17.14 -14.38 -2.21
N TYR A 159 -16.60 -13.72 -1.19
CA TYR A 159 -15.66 -12.62 -1.38
C TYR A 159 -14.27 -13.13 -1.78
N LYS A 160 -13.82 -14.24 -1.17
CA LYS A 160 -12.55 -14.89 -1.52
C LYS A 160 -12.52 -15.34 -2.98
N ASP A 161 -13.62 -15.88 -3.50
CA ASP A 161 -13.73 -16.31 -4.90
C ASP A 161 -13.54 -15.14 -5.86
N VAL A 162 -14.09 -13.97 -5.55
CA VAL A 162 -13.89 -12.75 -6.36
C VAL A 162 -12.43 -12.30 -6.30
N VAL A 163 -11.79 -12.32 -5.14
CA VAL A 163 -10.36 -11.98 -4.98
C VAL A 163 -9.49 -12.90 -5.82
N VAL A 164 -9.73 -14.21 -5.77
CA VAL A 164 -8.95 -15.21 -6.54
C VAL A 164 -9.14 -15.02 -8.05
N MET A 165 -10.36 -14.80 -8.51
CA MET A 165 -10.64 -14.54 -9.93
C MET A 165 -9.95 -13.25 -10.41
N ALA A 166 -10.01 -12.18 -9.62
CA ALA A 166 -9.32 -10.92 -9.92
C ALA A 166 -7.79 -11.08 -9.94
N ALA A 167 -7.25 -11.90 -9.05
CA ALA A 167 -5.82 -12.22 -9.04
C ALA A 167 -5.39 -12.99 -10.30
N GLN A 168 -6.22 -13.90 -10.81
CA GLN A 168 -6.00 -14.57 -12.10
C GLN A 168 -5.98 -13.57 -13.25
N SER A 169 -6.91 -12.60 -13.25
CA SER A 169 -6.95 -11.52 -14.24
C SER A 169 -5.70 -10.64 -14.18
N LEU A 170 -5.21 -10.28 -12.99
CA LEU A 170 -3.96 -9.54 -12.82
C LEU A 170 -2.75 -10.37 -13.26
N ALA A 171 -2.68 -11.63 -12.86
CA ALA A 171 -1.59 -12.55 -13.19
C ALA A 171 -1.46 -12.79 -14.71
N SER A 172 -2.57 -12.72 -15.46
CA SER A 172 -2.55 -12.85 -16.94
C SER A 172 -1.76 -11.75 -17.65
N ARG A 173 -1.45 -10.65 -16.96
CA ARG A 173 -0.64 -9.52 -17.47
C ARG A 173 0.85 -9.67 -17.18
N TYR A 174 1.25 -10.72 -16.46
CA TYR A 174 2.65 -11.01 -16.16
C TYR A 174 3.36 -11.57 -17.40
N ASP A 175 4.59 -11.08 -17.59
CA ASP A 175 5.50 -11.58 -18.62
C ASP A 175 6.79 -12.06 -17.95
N SER A 176 7.14 -13.33 -18.15
CA SER A 176 8.28 -13.97 -17.51
C SER A 176 9.64 -13.47 -18.02
N HIS A 177 9.74 -13.02 -19.27
CA HIS A 177 10.98 -12.45 -19.83
C HIS A 177 11.27 -11.08 -19.18
N VAL A 178 10.22 -10.27 -18.98
CA VAL A 178 10.33 -8.98 -18.28
C VAL A 178 10.43 -9.20 -16.77
N GLY A 179 9.75 -10.20 -16.22
CA GLY A 179 9.63 -10.44 -14.79
C GLY A 179 8.66 -9.47 -14.10
N CYS A 180 7.72 -8.88 -14.86
CA CYS A 180 6.77 -7.89 -14.35
C CYS A 180 5.36 -8.08 -14.92
N ILE A 181 4.39 -7.49 -14.22
CA ILE A 181 3.03 -7.29 -14.68
C ILE A 181 2.99 -6.02 -15.54
N ARG A 182 2.49 -6.10 -16.76
CA ARG A 182 2.29 -4.95 -17.64
C ARG A 182 1.26 -4.00 -17.04
N SER A 183 1.61 -2.71 -16.92
CA SER A 183 0.68 -1.72 -16.39
C SER A 183 -0.34 -1.29 -17.42
N TRP A 184 0.10 -0.84 -18.57
CA TRP A 184 -0.77 -0.31 -19.63
C TRP A 184 -0.63 -1.07 -20.95
N SER A 185 -1.76 -1.24 -21.66
CA SER A 185 -1.78 -1.75 -23.04
C SER A 185 -1.95 -0.63 -24.07
N TRP A 186 -2.44 0.56 -23.66
CA TRP A 186 -2.54 1.74 -24.52
C TRP A 186 -1.15 2.36 -24.79
N GLY A 187 -1.00 3.06 -25.91
CA GLY A 187 0.27 3.67 -26.31
C GLY A 187 1.32 2.71 -26.86
N THR A 188 1.04 1.39 -26.86
CA THR A 188 1.91 0.36 -27.42
C THR A 188 1.65 0.22 -28.92
N PRO A 189 2.68 0.08 -29.79
CA PRO A 189 4.13 0.15 -29.48
C PRO A 189 4.75 1.55 -29.63
N LYS A 190 3.95 2.58 -29.96
CA LYS A 190 4.46 3.91 -30.34
C LYS A 190 5.15 4.64 -29.17
N ARG A 191 4.58 4.54 -27.98
CA ARG A 191 5.06 5.27 -26.81
C ARG A 191 5.93 4.40 -25.91
N TRP A 192 5.56 3.14 -25.70
CA TRP A 192 6.27 2.13 -24.92
C TRP A 192 6.03 0.73 -25.46
N LYS A 193 6.97 -0.18 -25.20
CA LYS A 193 6.84 -1.59 -25.56
C LYS A 193 6.18 -2.40 -24.44
N PHE A 194 6.67 -2.22 -23.20
CA PHE A 194 6.13 -2.90 -22.02
C PHE A 194 6.24 -1.97 -20.81
N ALA A 195 5.24 -1.10 -20.64
CA ALA A 195 5.23 -0.13 -19.56
C ALA A 195 4.93 -0.78 -18.21
N VAL A 196 5.77 -0.50 -17.23
CA VAL A 196 5.57 -0.83 -15.82
C VAL A 196 5.62 0.47 -15.02
N ILE A 197 4.56 0.77 -14.25
CA ILE A 197 4.52 1.96 -13.40
C ILE A 197 4.62 1.58 -11.93
N ILE A 198 5.13 2.50 -11.13
CA ILE A 198 5.34 2.28 -9.68
C ILE A 198 4.06 1.92 -8.94
N ASP A 199 2.90 2.39 -9.40
CA ASP A 199 1.56 2.10 -8.87
C ASP A 199 1.27 0.60 -8.78
N ASN A 200 1.87 -0.19 -9.67
CA ASN A 200 1.67 -1.64 -9.71
C ASN A 200 2.08 -2.33 -8.39
N MET A 201 3.00 -1.71 -7.63
CA MET A 201 3.42 -2.23 -6.33
C MET A 201 2.25 -2.39 -5.35
N VAL A 202 1.26 -1.49 -5.38
CA VAL A 202 0.06 -1.61 -4.53
C VAL A 202 -0.83 -2.78 -4.98
N ASN A 203 -0.93 -3.01 -6.29
CA ASN A 203 -1.77 -4.06 -6.85
C ASN A 203 -1.26 -5.49 -6.56
N LEU A 204 0.00 -5.64 -6.15
CA LEU A 204 0.56 -6.94 -5.77
C LEU A 204 -0.10 -7.54 -4.53
N GLU A 205 -0.73 -6.73 -3.68
CA GLU A 205 -1.42 -7.21 -2.48
C GLU A 205 -2.56 -8.18 -2.83
N LEU A 206 -3.24 -7.96 -3.97
CA LEU A 206 -4.24 -8.87 -4.50
C LEU A 206 -3.65 -10.27 -4.77
N LEU A 207 -2.43 -10.36 -5.31
CA LEU A 207 -1.76 -11.63 -5.59
C LEU A 207 -1.33 -12.35 -4.30
N PHE A 208 -0.74 -11.63 -3.35
CA PHE A 208 -0.38 -12.20 -2.06
C PHE A 208 -1.61 -12.72 -1.31
N ALA A 209 -2.72 -11.97 -1.34
CA ALA A 209 -3.98 -12.41 -0.74
C ALA A 209 -4.52 -13.69 -1.41
N ALA A 210 -4.51 -13.75 -2.74
CA ALA A 210 -4.96 -14.94 -3.48
C ALA A 210 -4.08 -16.15 -3.18
N SER A 211 -2.75 -15.99 -3.12
CA SER A 211 -1.83 -17.06 -2.71
C SER A 211 -2.16 -17.58 -1.31
N LYS A 212 -2.42 -16.68 -0.36
CA LYS A 212 -2.82 -17.05 1.01
C LYS A 212 -4.17 -17.79 1.06
N ILE A 213 -5.13 -17.39 0.21
CA ILE A 213 -6.48 -18.00 0.16
C ILE A 213 -6.41 -19.40 -0.46
N THR A 214 -5.65 -19.58 -1.53
CA THR A 214 -5.65 -20.81 -2.36
C THR A 214 -4.51 -21.76 -2.06
N GLY A 215 -3.39 -21.29 -1.51
CA GLY A 215 -2.13 -22.01 -1.45
C GLY A 215 -1.38 -22.06 -2.79
N ASP A 216 -1.88 -21.43 -3.86
CA ASP A 216 -1.21 -21.37 -5.16
C ASP A 216 0.00 -20.43 -5.10
N GLN A 217 1.20 -21.04 -5.10
CA GLN A 217 2.47 -20.34 -5.02
C GLN A 217 2.74 -19.43 -6.21
N ARG A 218 2.15 -19.71 -7.36
CA ARG A 218 2.32 -18.92 -8.59
C ARG A 218 1.98 -17.43 -8.37
N PHE A 219 0.93 -17.13 -7.62
CA PHE A 219 0.56 -15.73 -7.32
C PHE A 219 1.65 -15.03 -6.49
N TYR A 220 2.19 -15.72 -5.49
CA TYR A 220 3.28 -15.21 -4.66
C TYR A 220 4.54 -14.96 -5.50
N ASP A 221 4.93 -15.91 -6.36
CA ASP A 221 6.13 -15.81 -7.18
C ASP A 221 6.05 -14.65 -8.18
N ILE A 222 4.89 -14.43 -8.80
CA ILE A 222 4.64 -13.28 -9.67
C ILE A 222 4.79 -11.96 -8.90
N ALA A 223 4.22 -11.86 -7.70
CA ALA A 223 4.31 -10.66 -6.87
C ALA A 223 5.75 -10.35 -6.45
N VAL A 224 6.50 -11.37 -6.02
CA VAL A 224 7.93 -11.25 -5.65
C VAL A 224 8.78 -10.87 -6.85
N SER A 225 8.61 -11.55 -7.99
CA SER A 225 9.33 -11.23 -9.24
C SER A 225 9.13 -9.78 -9.65
N HIS A 226 7.89 -9.30 -9.62
CA HIS A 226 7.58 -7.91 -9.92
C HIS A 226 8.22 -6.93 -8.93
N ALA A 227 8.14 -7.21 -7.63
CA ALA A 227 8.73 -6.37 -6.59
C ALA A 227 10.26 -6.27 -6.72
N ASP A 228 10.95 -7.38 -6.97
CA ASP A 228 12.41 -7.43 -7.16
C ASP A 228 12.84 -6.63 -8.40
N LYS A 229 12.10 -6.76 -9.50
CA LYS A 229 12.37 -6.01 -10.73
C LYS A 229 12.13 -4.51 -10.52
N THR A 230 11.09 -4.15 -9.77
CA THR A 230 10.79 -2.76 -9.41
C THR A 230 11.86 -2.18 -8.48
N LEU A 231 12.29 -2.93 -7.47
CA LEU A 231 13.39 -2.56 -6.58
C LEU A 231 14.65 -2.20 -7.38
N LYS A 232 15.00 -3.03 -8.34
CA LYS A 232 16.20 -2.85 -9.16
C LYS A 232 16.13 -1.65 -10.09
N ASN A 233 14.96 -1.33 -10.66
CA ASN A 233 14.90 -0.45 -11.82
C ASN A 233 14.14 0.86 -11.60
N HIS A 234 13.19 0.94 -10.62
CA HIS A 234 12.35 2.12 -10.44
C HIS A 234 12.92 3.18 -9.51
N PHE A 235 14.01 2.88 -8.80
CA PHE A 235 14.53 3.80 -7.79
C PHE A 235 15.88 4.37 -8.17
N ARG A 236 16.08 5.64 -7.82
CA ARG A 236 17.37 6.32 -7.86
C ARG A 236 18.17 6.03 -6.58
N PRO A 237 19.48 6.32 -6.57
CA PRO A 237 20.32 6.10 -5.39
C PRO A 237 19.84 6.82 -4.12
N ASP A 238 19.13 7.94 -4.24
CA ASP A 238 18.58 8.73 -3.12
C ASP A 238 17.26 8.18 -2.55
N GLY A 239 16.66 7.17 -3.18
CA GLY A 239 15.36 6.59 -2.79
C GLY A 239 14.17 7.19 -3.51
N SER A 240 14.36 8.17 -4.38
CA SER A 240 13.29 8.66 -5.24
C SER A 240 12.95 7.70 -6.36
N SER A 241 11.68 7.71 -6.81
CA SER A 241 11.19 6.78 -7.83
C SER A 241 11.00 7.42 -9.20
N TYR A 242 11.25 6.66 -10.26
CA TYR A 242 10.69 6.91 -11.58
C TYR A 242 9.24 6.48 -11.62
N HIS A 243 8.39 7.19 -12.36
CA HIS A 243 7.00 6.80 -12.53
C HIS A 243 6.89 5.56 -13.43
N VAL A 244 7.51 5.57 -14.60
CA VAL A 244 7.41 4.53 -15.63
C VAL A 244 8.78 3.99 -15.97
N VAL A 245 8.93 2.67 -15.98
CA VAL A 245 10.04 1.96 -16.62
C VAL A 245 9.49 1.16 -17.79
N ASP A 246 10.01 1.44 -19.00
CA ASP A 246 9.64 0.71 -20.20
C ASP A 246 10.66 -0.40 -20.48
N TYR A 247 10.17 -1.61 -20.69
CA TYR A 247 11.00 -2.79 -20.90
C TYR A 247 10.89 -3.33 -22.33
N ASN A 248 11.96 -3.99 -22.79
CA ASN A 248 11.93 -4.83 -23.97
C ASN A 248 11.28 -6.18 -23.62
N PRO A 249 10.12 -6.53 -24.19
CA PRO A 249 9.45 -7.81 -23.88
C PRO A 249 10.23 -9.06 -24.34
N GLU A 250 11.17 -8.93 -25.29
CA GLU A 250 11.93 -10.07 -25.80
C GLU A 250 13.02 -10.53 -24.81
N ASN A 251 13.62 -9.62 -24.04
CA ASN A 251 14.78 -9.92 -23.19
C ASN A 251 14.71 -9.29 -21.77
N GLY A 252 13.65 -8.57 -21.45
CA GLY A 252 13.45 -7.94 -20.14
C GLY A 252 14.42 -6.80 -19.80
N SER A 253 15.16 -6.28 -20.79
CA SER A 253 16.04 -5.13 -20.56
C SER A 253 15.25 -3.82 -20.46
N VAL A 254 15.78 -2.86 -19.67
CA VAL A 254 15.21 -1.51 -19.58
C VAL A 254 15.52 -0.74 -20.88
N ILE A 255 14.46 -0.22 -21.51
CA ILE A 255 14.58 0.66 -22.68
C ILE A 255 14.76 2.11 -22.21
N LYS A 256 13.88 2.58 -21.30
CA LYS A 256 13.89 3.94 -20.80
C LYS A 256 13.17 4.04 -19.44
N LYS A 257 13.49 5.11 -18.71
CA LYS A 257 12.84 5.51 -17.47
C LYS A 257 12.28 6.91 -17.70
N ILE A 258 10.98 7.07 -17.49
CA ILE A 258 10.25 8.30 -17.85
C ILE A 258 9.13 8.57 -16.88
N THR A 259 8.44 9.68 -17.04
CA THR A 259 7.18 9.94 -16.37
C THR A 259 6.00 10.04 -17.36
N HIS A 260 4.79 9.87 -16.82
CA HIS A 260 3.53 10.17 -17.49
C HIS A 260 2.69 11.15 -16.69
N GLN A 261 2.74 11.05 -15.36
CA GLN A 261 1.95 11.89 -14.43
C GLN A 261 2.82 12.87 -13.63
N GLY A 262 4.13 12.69 -13.60
CA GLY A 262 5.08 13.64 -13.03
C GLY A 262 5.33 14.84 -13.95
N LEU A 263 6.03 15.83 -13.43
CA LEU A 263 6.28 17.09 -14.14
C LEU A 263 7.21 16.91 -15.35
N PHE A 264 8.30 16.14 -15.18
CA PHE A 264 9.28 15.75 -16.22
C PHE A 264 9.95 14.43 -15.80
N ASP A 265 10.69 13.79 -16.71
CA ASP A 265 11.17 12.42 -16.53
C ASP A 265 12.03 12.20 -15.28
N GLU A 266 12.87 13.20 -14.93
CA GLU A 266 13.69 13.14 -13.72
C GLU A 266 12.97 13.67 -12.46
N SER A 267 11.74 14.18 -12.58
CA SER A 267 10.96 14.62 -11.42
C SER A 267 10.51 13.45 -10.54
N VAL A 268 10.23 13.74 -9.28
CA VAL A 268 9.63 12.81 -8.34
C VAL A 268 8.13 13.09 -8.27
N TRP A 269 7.34 12.14 -8.74
CA TRP A 269 5.89 12.22 -8.64
C TRP A 269 5.43 11.73 -7.25
N SER A 270 4.89 12.65 -6.44
CA SER A 270 4.59 12.42 -5.02
C SER A 270 3.70 11.22 -4.77
N ARG A 271 2.62 11.05 -5.53
CA ARG A 271 1.72 9.89 -5.39
C ARG A 271 2.43 8.59 -5.73
N GLY A 272 3.28 8.57 -6.78
CA GLY A 272 4.08 7.38 -7.12
C GLY A 272 5.07 7.00 -6.03
N GLN A 273 5.68 8.00 -5.39
CA GLN A 273 6.56 7.77 -4.24
C GLN A 273 5.80 7.12 -3.08
N ALA A 274 4.57 7.58 -2.80
CA ALA A 274 3.70 6.96 -1.79
C ALA A 274 3.31 5.52 -2.15
N TRP A 275 3.04 5.23 -3.43
CA TRP A 275 2.76 3.87 -3.88
C TRP A 275 3.97 2.93 -3.70
N GLY A 276 5.17 3.43 -3.95
CA GLY A 276 6.41 2.69 -3.68
C GLY A 276 6.55 2.36 -2.20
N LEU A 277 6.34 3.35 -1.31
CA LEU A 277 6.40 3.15 0.14
C LEU A 277 5.38 2.11 0.62
N TYR A 278 4.12 2.26 0.22
CA TYR A 278 3.07 1.28 0.54
C TYR A 278 3.45 -0.11 0.04
N GLY A 279 3.81 -0.22 -1.25
CA GLY A 279 4.06 -1.51 -1.89
C GLY A 279 5.22 -2.28 -1.26
N PHE A 280 6.36 -1.63 -0.97
CA PHE A 280 7.48 -2.31 -0.31
C PHE A 280 7.20 -2.64 1.16
N THR A 281 6.46 -1.80 1.88
CA THR A 281 5.99 -2.12 3.23
C THR A 281 5.08 -3.35 3.22
N MET A 282 4.15 -3.40 2.28
CA MET A 282 3.25 -4.52 2.08
C MET A 282 4.01 -5.79 1.68
N CYS A 283 4.93 -5.72 0.71
CA CYS A 283 5.78 -6.86 0.33
C CYS A 283 6.55 -7.41 1.53
N TYR A 284 7.13 -6.55 2.38
CA TYR A 284 7.77 -6.99 3.61
C TYR A 284 6.79 -7.69 4.56
N ARG A 285 5.57 -7.19 4.72
CA ARG A 285 4.55 -7.83 5.59
C ARG A 285 4.24 -9.26 5.16
N TYR A 286 4.18 -9.53 3.86
CA TYR A 286 3.89 -10.87 3.33
C TYR A 286 5.11 -11.78 3.27
N THR A 287 6.29 -11.26 2.90
CA THR A 287 7.48 -12.07 2.62
C THR A 287 8.46 -12.15 3.78
N LYS A 288 8.45 -11.17 4.69
CA LYS A 288 9.47 -10.93 5.73
C LYS A 288 10.88 -10.70 5.18
N ASN A 289 11.02 -10.42 3.88
CA ASN A 289 12.31 -10.11 3.27
C ASN A 289 12.80 -8.73 3.74
N PRO A 290 13.94 -8.64 4.48
CA PRO A 290 14.43 -7.38 5.03
C PRO A 290 14.83 -6.37 3.96
N THR A 291 15.12 -6.81 2.73
CA THR A 291 15.45 -5.91 1.60
C THR A 291 14.27 -5.00 1.24
N TYR A 292 13.03 -5.50 1.32
CA TYR A 292 11.84 -4.69 1.07
C TYR A 292 11.61 -3.67 2.19
N LEU A 293 11.87 -4.06 3.45
CA LEU A 293 11.81 -3.11 4.57
C LEU A 293 12.84 -2.00 4.41
N ALA A 294 14.08 -2.35 4.08
CA ALA A 294 15.15 -1.37 3.85
C ALA A 294 14.80 -0.40 2.72
N GLN A 295 14.18 -0.89 1.62
CA GLN A 295 13.71 -0.03 0.54
C GLN A 295 12.56 0.89 1.00
N ALA A 296 11.61 0.37 1.76
CA ALA A 296 10.52 1.19 2.31
C ALA A 296 11.05 2.31 3.22
N GLN A 297 12.02 2.00 4.09
CA GLN A 297 12.69 2.99 4.93
C GLN A 297 13.40 4.05 4.09
N LYS A 298 14.14 3.65 3.07
CA LYS A 298 14.84 4.58 2.16
C LYS A 298 13.87 5.53 1.44
N ILE A 299 12.71 5.03 1.01
CA ILE A 299 11.66 5.85 0.41
C ILE A 299 11.09 6.84 1.42
N ALA A 300 10.85 6.40 2.66
CA ALA A 300 10.37 7.26 3.75
C ALA A 300 11.40 8.34 4.11
N ASP A 301 12.67 7.98 4.24
CA ASP A 301 13.76 8.93 4.54
C ASP A 301 13.88 9.99 3.46
N PHE A 302 13.81 9.60 2.18
CA PHE A 302 13.75 10.54 1.07
C PHE A 302 12.55 11.48 1.21
N TRP A 303 11.36 10.96 1.51
CA TRP A 303 10.13 11.76 1.66
C TRP A 303 10.27 12.80 2.76
N PHE A 304 10.71 12.38 3.95
CA PHE A 304 10.86 13.28 5.11
C PHE A 304 12.03 14.25 5.00
N SER A 305 12.99 14.02 4.11
CA SER A 305 14.09 14.96 3.84
C SER A 305 13.67 16.14 2.95
N GLN A 306 12.45 16.13 2.39
CA GLN A 306 12.01 17.19 1.47
C GLN A 306 11.56 18.45 2.24
N PRO A 307 12.23 19.60 2.09
CA PRO A 307 12.01 20.78 2.96
C PRO A 307 10.68 21.50 2.77
N ARG A 308 9.84 21.08 1.80
CA ARG A 308 8.56 21.72 1.47
C ARG A 308 7.33 20.87 1.85
N LEU A 309 7.52 19.79 2.57
CA LEU A 309 6.41 18.90 2.96
C LEU A 309 5.93 19.15 4.39
N PHE A 310 6.64 20.00 5.13
CA PHE A 310 6.33 20.32 6.54
C PHE A 310 6.44 21.82 6.80
#